data_aca57a874316ba3aa63eb8c0f2375ad4
#
_entry.id   aca57a874316ba3aa63eb8c0f2375ad4
#
_cell.length_a   1.000
_cell.length_b   1.000
_cell.length_c   1.000
_cell.angle_alpha   90.00
_cell.angle_beta   90.00
_cell.angle_gamma   90.00
#
_symmetry.space_group_name_H-M   'P 1'
#
loop_
_entity.id
_entity.type
_entity.pdbx_description
1 polymer ?
#
loop_
_entity_poly.entity_id
_entity_poly.type
_entity_poly.pdbx_seq_one_letter_code
_entity_poly.pdbx_strand_id
1 'polypeptide(L)'
;MIKGKFLLTAVLALFLASCGDDEAPQGVDGAEVKFTAGFVPMQTAGADTRLTTNDNWAGLADRTVAIEIDGIVKPYTVDEMGNLTSSDPFYWGDKTELTVNAWYPYNEGVKLEIPVVKADQSGSGYWESDHLEVVTQDVPFSASDISFRHRNTQIVCDLSSTLPGVSYNNIIIKYLNLQNVEKGTVVRATAKGKALIVPQTITAGTEFMEVTLPDERTYTYILEEDLTLGQGIAKGVELEVSEGGINVTFKDLSSWDMSED
;
A
#
# COMPACT_ATOMS: atom_id res chain seq x y z
N MET A 1 -38.28 83.80 -9.39
CA MET A 1 -39.07 82.62 -9.00
C MET A 1 -39.07 81.64 -10.14
N ILE A 2 -38.21 80.63 -10.09
CA ILE A 2 -38.07 79.64 -11.17
C ILE A 2 -38.34 78.26 -10.54
N LYS A 3 -39.38 77.58 -11.04
CA LYS A 3 -39.82 76.25 -10.62
C LYS A 3 -39.00 75.21 -11.36
N GLY A 4 -38.14 74.51 -10.65
CA GLY A 4 -37.48 73.31 -11.19
C GLY A 4 -38.37 72.09 -11.16
N LYS A 5 -38.56 71.45 -12.34
CA LYS A 5 -39.22 70.15 -12.49
C LYS A 5 -38.14 69.05 -12.33
N PHE A 6 -38.31 68.20 -11.34
CA PHE A 6 -37.54 66.95 -11.24
C PHE A 6 -38.15 65.89 -12.14
N LEU A 7 -37.34 65.37 -13.06
CA LEU A 7 -37.67 64.27 -13.93
C LEU A 7 -37.14 62.98 -13.28
N LEU A 8 -38.04 62.12 -12.85
CA LEU A 8 -37.70 60.82 -12.24
C LEU A 8 -37.52 59.79 -13.34
N THR A 9 -36.30 59.37 -13.65
CA THR A 9 -36.01 58.35 -14.63
C THR A 9 -35.99 57.00 -13.92
N ALA A 10 -36.97 56.16 -14.14
CA ALA A 10 -36.99 54.78 -13.66
C ALA A 10 -36.08 53.94 -14.54
N VAL A 11 -35.00 53.39 -13.96
CA VAL A 11 -34.15 52.41 -14.61
C VAL A 11 -34.71 51.01 -14.32
N LEU A 12 -35.25 50.38 -15.35
CA LEU A 12 -35.74 49.00 -15.33
C LEU A 12 -34.52 48.07 -15.51
N ALA A 13 -34.04 47.45 -14.41
CA ALA A 13 -33.02 46.43 -14.49
C ALA A 13 -33.63 45.11 -14.96
N LEU A 14 -33.31 44.69 -16.18
CA LEU A 14 -33.56 43.33 -16.68
C LEU A 14 -32.55 42.39 -16.01
N PHE A 15 -33.03 41.57 -15.14
CA PHE A 15 -32.28 40.37 -14.73
C PHE A 15 -32.36 39.31 -15.85
N LEU A 16 -31.30 39.16 -16.61
CA LEU A 16 -31.10 38.01 -17.46
C LEU A 16 -30.73 36.85 -16.52
N ALA A 17 -31.67 35.95 -16.27
CA ALA A 17 -31.36 34.64 -15.70
C ALA A 17 -30.56 33.87 -16.77
N SER A 18 -29.24 33.85 -16.63
CA SER A 18 -28.39 32.91 -17.33
C SER A 18 -28.64 31.54 -16.72
N CYS A 19 -29.36 30.67 -17.42
CA CYS A 19 -29.26 29.23 -17.20
C CYS A 19 -27.81 28.88 -17.53
N GLY A 20 -27.03 28.60 -16.49
CA GLY A 20 -25.74 27.93 -16.67
C GLY A 20 -26.00 26.52 -17.16
N ASP A 21 -25.60 26.23 -18.39
CA ASP A 21 -25.34 24.86 -18.80
C ASP A 21 -24.27 24.34 -17.84
N ASP A 22 -24.52 23.20 -17.16
CA ASP A 22 -23.53 22.41 -16.44
C ASP A 22 -22.56 21.86 -17.51
N GLU A 23 -21.64 22.68 -18.00
CA GLU A 23 -20.48 22.18 -18.73
C GLU A 23 -19.61 21.43 -17.71
N ALA A 24 -19.45 20.13 -17.92
CA ALA A 24 -18.46 19.34 -17.20
C ALA A 24 -17.10 20.09 -17.25
N PRO A 25 -16.36 20.16 -16.13
CA PRO A 25 -15.09 20.87 -16.09
C PRO A 25 -14.17 20.29 -17.18
N GLN A 26 -13.88 21.09 -18.19
CA GLN A 26 -12.94 20.71 -19.24
C GLN A 26 -11.54 20.78 -18.67
N GLY A 27 -10.70 19.77 -18.98
CA GLY A 27 -9.27 19.80 -18.68
C GLY A 27 -8.66 21.10 -19.20
N VAL A 28 -7.87 21.76 -18.38
CA VAL A 28 -7.17 22.99 -18.80
C VAL A 28 -5.94 22.57 -19.60
N ASP A 29 -5.89 22.93 -20.87
CA ASP A 29 -4.73 22.66 -21.73
C ASP A 29 -3.45 23.14 -21.05
N GLY A 30 -2.48 22.21 -20.89
CA GLY A 30 -1.23 22.46 -20.17
C GLY A 30 -1.29 22.35 -18.63
N ALA A 31 -2.44 21.99 -18.03
CA ALA A 31 -2.48 21.72 -16.59
C ALA A 31 -1.81 20.38 -16.26
N GLU A 32 -0.90 20.41 -15.29
CA GLU A 32 -0.26 19.21 -14.76
C GLU A 32 -1.26 18.33 -14.01
N VAL A 33 -1.15 16.99 -14.17
CA VAL A 33 -1.92 16.04 -13.37
C VAL A 33 -1.24 15.89 -12.01
N LYS A 34 -1.92 16.32 -10.96
CA LYS A 34 -1.42 16.21 -9.57
C LYS A 34 -2.08 15.03 -8.89
N PHE A 35 -1.39 13.91 -8.88
CA PHE A 35 -1.90 12.70 -8.23
C PHE A 35 -1.72 12.73 -6.71
N THR A 36 -2.73 12.21 -6.01
CA THR A 36 -2.64 11.81 -4.61
C THR A 36 -2.87 10.30 -4.52
N ALA A 37 -1.95 9.60 -3.90
CA ALA A 37 -1.99 8.15 -3.76
C ALA A 37 -2.56 7.76 -2.39
N GLY A 38 -3.60 6.94 -2.38
CA GLY A 38 -4.16 6.29 -1.21
C GLY A 38 -4.03 4.77 -1.31
N PHE A 39 -4.61 4.07 -0.33
CA PHE A 39 -4.68 2.61 -0.33
C PHE A 39 -6.13 2.12 -0.39
N VAL A 40 -6.34 1.03 -1.12
CA VAL A 40 -7.61 0.30 -1.06
C VAL A 40 -7.68 -0.39 0.30
N PRO A 41 -8.75 -0.19 1.09
CA PRO A 41 -8.90 -0.89 2.36
C PRO A 41 -8.84 -2.41 2.18
N MET A 42 -8.15 -3.09 3.09
CA MET A 42 -8.06 -4.55 3.07
C MET A 42 -9.45 -5.17 3.25
N GLN A 43 -9.83 -6.10 2.38
CA GLN A 43 -11.10 -6.82 2.49
C GLN A 43 -10.91 -8.05 3.38
N THR A 44 -11.57 -8.08 4.53
CA THR A 44 -11.67 -9.27 5.37
C THR A 44 -12.99 -9.97 5.09
N ALA A 45 -12.96 -11.28 4.91
CA ALA A 45 -14.17 -12.08 4.78
C ALA A 45 -14.97 -12.02 6.09
N GLY A 46 -16.09 -11.28 6.10
CA GLY A 46 -17.05 -11.24 7.23
C GLY A 46 -16.91 -10.07 8.21
N ALA A 47 -16.10 -9.05 7.91
CA ALA A 47 -16.02 -7.87 8.75
C ALA A 47 -17.07 -6.81 8.37
N ASP A 48 -17.68 -6.22 9.40
CA ASP A 48 -18.60 -5.09 9.33
C ASP A 48 -17.95 -3.89 8.62
N THR A 49 -18.71 -3.13 7.87
CA THR A 49 -18.33 -2.10 6.89
C THR A 49 -17.59 -0.86 7.41
N ARG A 50 -16.84 -0.94 8.50
CA ARG A 50 -15.91 0.09 8.97
C ARG A 50 -14.47 -0.36 8.77
N LEU A 51 -14.05 -0.38 7.52
CA LEU A 51 -12.64 -0.53 7.16
C LEU A 51 -11.92 0.79 7.48
N THR A 52 -11.25 0.85 8.63
CA THR A 52 -10.21 1.84 8.86
C THR A 52 -8.92 1.22 8.35
N THR A 53 -8.41 1.73 7.24
CA THR A 53 -7.05 1.37 6.85
C THR A 53 -6.07 2.15 7.72
N ASN A 54 -5.09 1.46 8.28
CA ASN A 54 -3.91 2.09 8.88
C ASN A 54 -2.79 2.26 7.85
N ASP A 55 -3.08 1.91 6.59
CA ASP A 55 -2.13 2.07 5.50
C ASP A 55 -1.79 3.54 5.28
N ASN A 56 -0.50 3.81 5.15
CA ASN A 56 0.04 5.14 4.88
C ASN A 56 1.37 5.00 4.13
N TRP A 57 1.88 6.13 3.64
CA TRP A 57 3.10 6.17 2.86
C TRP A 57 4.39 6.41 3.67
N ALA A 58 4.33 6.51 5.00
CA ALA A 58 5.48 6.86 5.83
C ALA A 58 6.71 5.97 5.59
N GLY A 59 6.53 4.64 5.59
CA GLY A 59 7.62 3.70 5.31
C GLY A 59 8.06 3.63 3.83
N LEU A 60 7.29 4.22 2.92
CA LEU A 60 7.53 4.28 1.48
C LEU A 60 7.84 5.70 0.99
N ALA A 61 7.94 6.68 1.89
CA ALA A 61 8.28 8.05 1.55
C ALA A 61 9.60 8.12 0.75
N ASP A 62 9.66 9.06 -0.19
CA ASP A 62 10.77 9.23 -1.13
C ASP A 62 11.01 8.05 -2.10
N ARG A 63 10.13 7.04 -2.10
CA ARG A 63 10.19 5.94 -3.06
C ARG A 63 9.56 6.33 -4.40
N THR A 64 9.97 5.63 -5.43
CA THR A 64 9.49 5.90 -6.80
C THR A 64 8.45 4.88 -7.21
N VAL A 65 7.28 5.36 -7.59
CA VAL A 65 6.20 4.58 -8.21
C VAL A 65 6.18 4.84 -9.72
N ALA A 66 5.66 3.89 -10.48
CA ALA A 66 5.36 4.06 -11.89
C ALA A 66 3.91 4.54 -12.04
N ILE A 67 3.69 5.52 -12.91
CA ILE A 67 2.36 5.89 -13.41
C ILE A 67 2.34 5.63 -14.91
N GLU A 68 1.34 4.91 -15.39
CA GLU A 68 1.12 4.62 -16.80
C GLU A 68 -0.20 5.22 -17.26
N ILE A 69 -0.13 6.02 -18.35
CA ILE A 69 -1.27 6.60 -19.05
C ILE A 69 -1.03 6.42 -20.55
N ASP A 70 -2.01 5.90 -21.27
CA ASP A 70 -1.94 5.65 -22.72
C ASP A 70 -0.69 4.84 -23.15
N GLY A 71 -0.23 3.90 -22.29
CA GLY A 71 0.97 3.08 -22.53
C GLY A 71 2.29 3.81 -22.31
N ILE A 72 2.28 5.05 -21.85
CA ILE A 72 3.48 5.81 -21.47
C ILE A 72 3.68 5.66 -19.97
N VAL A 73 4.87 5.22 -19.54
CA VAL A 73 5.22 5.04 -18.12
C VAL A 73 6.15 6.15 -17.68
N LYS A 74 5.82 6.81 -16.58
CA LYS A 74 6.65 7.85 -15.97
C LYS A 74 6.91 7.58 -14.49
N PRO A 75 8.11 7.94 -13.97
CA PRO A 75 8.43 7.85 -12.55
C PRO A 75 7.82 9.02 -11.77
N TYR A 76 7.24 8.69 -10.61
CA TYR A 76 6.78 9.67 -9.63
C TYR A 76 7.33 9.32 -8.26
N THR A 77 7.77 10.33 -7.50
CA THR A 77 8.18 10.18 -6.11
C THR A 77 6.99 10.43 -5.21
N VAL A 78 6.76 9.54 -4.25
CA VAL A 78 5.68 9.67 -3.25
C VAL A 78 6.22 10.29 -1.97
N ASP A 79 5.47 11.22 -1.34
CA ASP A 79 5.74 11.72 -0.01
C ASP A 79 4.97 10.96 1.09
N GLU A 80 5.20 11.28 2.36
CA GLU A 80 4.52 10.65 3.52
C GLU A 80 3.00 10.83 3.50
N MET A 81 2.48 11.84 2.80
CA MET A 81 1.06 12.14 2.67
C MET A 81 0.44 11.51 1.41
N GLY A 82 1.24 10.83 0.58
CA GLY A 82 0.80 10.24 -0.67
C GLY A 82 0.79 11.20 -1.86
N ASN A 83 1.32 12.42 -1.74
CA ASN A 83 1.42 13.29 -2.91
C ASN A 83 2.51 12.78 -3.85
N LEU A 84 2.18 12.74 -5.15
CA LEU A 84 3.07 12.25 -6.19
C LEU A 84 3.66 13.41 -6.98
N THR A 85 4.98 13.44 -7.09
CA THR A 85 5.73 14.47 -7.84
C THR A 85 6.65 13.83 -8.87
N SER A 86 6.84 14.49 -10.01
CA SER A 86 7.74 14.04 -11.08
C SER A 86 8.45 15.23 -11.72
N SER A 87 9.69 15.02 -12.17
CA SER A 87 10.39 15.98 -13.03
C SER A 87 9.88 15.99 -14.47
N ASP A 88 9.14 14.96 -14.87
CA ASP A 88 8.47 14.84 -16.16
C ASP A 88 7.01 14.39 -15.94
N PRO A 89 6.12 15.28 -15.44
CA PRO A 89 4.76 14.91 -15.11
C PRO A 89 3.88 14.64 -16.33
N PHE A 90 2.72 14.03 -16.11
CA PHE A 90 1.63 14.02 -17.08
C PHE A 90 0.84 15.33 -17.04
N TYR A 91 0.21 15.65 -18.18
CA TYR A 91 -0.63 16.83 -18.35
C TYR A 91 -2.02 16.41 -18.83
N TRP A 92 -3.04 17.14 -18.44
CA TRP A 92 -4.43 16.87 -18.82
C TRP A 92 -4.69 17.02 -20.33
N GLY A 93 -4.03 17.99 -20.96
CA GLY A 93 -4.37 18.39 -22.34
C GLY A 93 -5.85 18.82 -22.44
N ASP A 94 -6.56 18.25 -23.40
CA ASP A 94 -8.00 18.42 -23.61
C ASP A 94 -8.88 17.37 -22.92
N LYS A 95 -8.26 16.48 -22.11
CA LYS A 95 -8.96 15.37 -21.45
C LYS A 95 -9.62 15.83 -20.16
N THR A 96 -10.82 15.31 -19.89
CA THR A 96 -11.54 15.47 -18.62
C THR A 96 -11.40 14.26 -17.69
N GLU A 97 -10.88 13.15 -18.22
CA GLU A 97 -10.65 11.90 -17.52
C GLU A 97 -9.43 11.20 -18.11
N LEU A 98 -8.67 10.50 -17.26
CA LEU A 98 -7.50 9.70 -17.63
C LEU A 98 -7.67 8.28 -17.07
N THR A 99 -7.38 7.27 -17.88
CA THR A 99 -7.27 5.89 -17.42
C THR A 99 -5.84 5.63 -16.97
N VAL A 100 -5.66 5.32 -15.68
CA VAL A 100 -4.37 5.21 -15.00
C VAL A 100 -4.12 3.79 -14.56
N ASN A 101 -2.93 3.25 -14.87
CA ASN A 101 -2.32 2.14 -14.16
C ASN A 101 -1.14 2.68 -13.35
N ALA A 102 -0.86 2.05 -12.21
CA ALA A 102 0.31 2.42 -11.42
C ALA A 102 0.86 1.19 -10.68
N TRP A 103 2.16 1.24 -10.32
CA TRP A 103 2.77 0.19 -9.52
C TRP A 103 4.00 0.68 -8.75
N TYR A 104 4.31 -0.04 -7.68
CA TYR A 104 5.56 0.09 -6.92
C TYR A 104 6.18 -1.31 -6.75
N PRO A 105 7.50 -1.40 -6.81
CA PRO A 105 8.50 -0.38 -7.17
C PRO A 105 8.46 -0.01 -8.65
N TYR A 106 9.02 1.17 -8.99
CA TYR A 106 9.08 1.68 -10.39
C TYR A 106 9.81 0.74 -11.34
N ASN A 107 10.92 0.12 -10.88
CA ASN A 107 11.69 -0.90 -11.60
C ASN A 107 11.94 -0.54 -13.08
N GLU A 108 12.50 0.66 -13.33
CA GLU A 108 12.78 1.20 -14.68
C GLU A 108 11.55 1.17 -15.63
N GLY A 109 10.37 1.34 -15.08
CA GLY A 109 9.10 1.33 -15.82
C GLY A 109 8.55 -0.06 -16.12
N VAL A 110 9.17 -1.13 -15.63
CA VAL A 110 8.70 -2.50 -15.85
C VAL A 110 7.84 -2.98 -14.70
N LYS A 111 6.58 -3.32 -14.99
CA LYS A 111 5.70 -4.00 -14.03
C LYS A 111 6.04 -5.49 -13.97
N LEU A 112 6.37 -5.99 -12.79
CA LEU A 112 6.58 -7.42 -12.60
C LEU A 112 5.23 -8.15 -12.58
N GLU A 113 5.10 -9.21 -13.39
CA GLU A 113 3.92 -10.09 -13.35
C GLU A 113 3.78 -10.77 -11.98
N ILE A 114 4.89 -11.29 -11.47
CA ILE A 114 4.97 -11.94 -10.16
C ILE A 114 5.93 -11.13 -9.30
N PRO A 115 5.50 -10.66 -8.11
CA PRO A 115 6.39 -10.01 -7.16
C PRO A 115 7.58 -10.91 -6.77
N VAL A 116 8.69 -10.29 -6.42
CA VAL A 116 9.87 -10.97 -5.83
C VAL A 116 10.25 -10.20 -4.58
N VAL A 117 10.28 -10.88 -3.44
CA VAL A 117 10.61 -10.24 -2.16
C VAL A 117 12.08 -10.40 -1.80
N LYS A 118 12.63 -9.48 -1.02
CA LYS A 118 13.99 -9.56 -0.50
C LYS A 118 14.12 -10.71 0.51
N ALA A 119 15.26 -11.40 0.48
CA ALA A 119 15.59 -12.45 1.46
C ALA A 119 15.87 -11.87 2.86
N ASP A 120 16.45 -10.68 2.94
CA ASP A 120 16.64 -9.96 4.20
C ASP A 120 15.72 -8.76 4.28
N GLN A 121 14.71 -8.85 5.14
CA GLN A 121 13.74 -7.79 5.42
C GLN A 121 13.96 -7.15 6.80
N SER A 122 15.11 -7.39 7.45
CA SER A 122 15.42 -6.80 8.76
C SER A 122 15.72 -5.30 8.74
N GLY A 123 15.68 -4.67 7.56
CA GLY A 123 15.90 -3.24 7.33
C GLY A 123 15.10 -2.76 6.13
N SER A 124 15.73 -1.97 5.23
CA SER A 124 15.05 -1.42 4.03
C SER A 124 14.45 -2.48 3.11
N GLY A 125 14.97 -3.71 3.17
CA GLY A 125 14.47 -4.84 2.37
C GLY A 125 12.99 -5.16 2.62
N TYR A 126 12.44 -4.82 3.79
CA TYR A 126 11.01 -4.92 4.05
C TYR A 126 10.21 -4.03 3.08
N TRP A 127 10.51 -2.72 3.07
CA TRP A 127 9.84 -1.77 2.20
C TRP A 127 10.14 -1.98 0.70
N GLU A 128 11.34 -2.47 0.37
CA GLU A 128 11.71 -2.84 -1.00
C GLU A 128 10.99 -4.10 -1.49
N SER A 129 10.43 -4.89 -0.57
CA SER A 129 9.62 -6.07 -0.87
C SER A 129 8.14 -5.75 -1.04
N ASP A 130 7.68 -4.55 -0.68
CA ASP A 130 6.28 -4.19 -0.86
C ASP A 130 6.00 -3.93 -2.33
N HIS A 131 5.08 -4.70 -2.88
CA HIS A 131 4.63 -4.55 -4.25
C HIS A 131 3.20 -4.04 -4.25
N LEU A 132 3.02 -2.85 -4.81
CA LEU A 132 1.73 -2.17 -4.88
C LEU A 132 1.26 -2.06 -6.33
N GLU A 133 -0.05 -2.00 -6.54
CA GLU A 133 -0.62 -1.73 -7.87
C GLU A 133 -1.93 -0.95 -7.81
N VAL A 134 -2.14 -0.13 -8.83
CA VAL A 134 -3.44 0.38 -9.27
C VAL A 134 -3.74 -0.28 -10.60
N VAL A 135 -4.88 -0.93 -10.72
CA VAL A 135 -5.28 -1.60 -11.96
C VAL A 135 -6.43 -0.84 -12.60
N THR A 136 -6.14 -0.20 -13.71
CA THR A 136 -7.10 0.47 -14.60
C THR A 136 -8.12 1.31 -13.83
N GLN A 137 -7.67 2.40 -13.25
CA GLN A 137 -8.53 3.36 -12.56
C GLN A 137 -8.80 4.57 -13.47
N ASP A 138 -10.06 4.92 -13.64
CA ASP A 138 -10.45 6.17 -14.29
C ASP A 138 -10.37 7.32 -13.28
N VAL A 139 -9.66 8.37 -13.66
CA VAL A 139 -9.32 9.51 -12.82
C VAL A 139 -9.88 10.76 -13.48
N PRO A 140 -10.92 11.39 -12.91
CA PRO A 140 -11.51 12.61 -13.47
C PRO A 140 -10.67 13.84 -13.11
N PHE A 141 -10.78 14.89 -13.92
CA PHE A 141 -10.09 16.16 -13.69
C PHE A 141 -10.39 16.79 -12.32
N SER A 142 -11.56 16.53 -11.78
CA SER A 142 -12.00 17.08 -10.48
C SER A 142 -11.38 16.41 -9.26
N ALA A 143 -10.83 15.19 -9.40
CA ALA A 143 -10.26 14.43 -8.29
C ALA A 143 -9.22 13.43 -8.83
N SER A 144 -7.95 13.74 -8.67
CA SER A 144 -6.83 12.91 -9.17
C SER A 144 -6.29 11.95 -8.11
N ASP A 145 -7.17 11.41 -7.29
CA ASP A 145 -6.81 10.39 -6.30
C ASP A 145 -6.69 9.02 -6.96
N ILE A 146 -5.60 8.30 -6.69
CA ILE A 146 -5.41 6.92 -7.13
C ILE A 146 -5.24 6.00 -5.92
N SER A 147 -5.79 4.78 -6.00
CA SER A 147 -5.84 3.87 -4.87
C SER A 147 -5.02 2.61 -5.15
N PHE A 148 -3.91 2.47 -4.44
CA PHE A 148 -3.04 1.30 -4.50
C PHE A 148 -3.57 0.15 -3.65
N ARG A 149 -3.27 -1.07 -4.05
CA ARG A 149 -3.47 -2.29 -3.27
C ARG A 149 -2.17 -3.06 -3.16
N HIS A 150 -1.95 -3.71 -2.04
CA HIS A 150 -0.82 -4.60 -1.85
C HIS A 150 -0.95 -5.87 -2.69
N ARG A 151 0.14 -6.29 -3.29
CA ARG A 151 0.23 -7.54 -4.06
C ARG A 151 0.78 -8.70 -3.21
N ASN A 152 1.38 -8.38 -2.08
CA ASN A 152 1.96 -9.33 -1.15
C ASN A 152 0.94 -9.76 -0.08
N THR A 153 1.30 -10.77 0.70
CA THR A 153 0.76 -11.05 2.03
C THR A 153 1.69 -10.43 3.06
N GLN A 154 1.16 -9.71 4.03
CA GLN A 154 1.90 -9.30 5.21
C GLN A 154 1.80 -10.38 6.30
N ILE A 155 2.91 -10.72 6.93
CA ILE A 155 2.93 -11.47 8.19
C ILE A 155 3.31 -10.50 9.31
N VAL A 156 2.55 -10.54 10.41
CA VAL A 156 2.80 -9.78 11.63
C VAL A 156 2.92 -10.76 12.78
N CYS A 157 4.10 -10.81 13.41
CA CYS A 157 4.36 -11.71 14.52
C CYS A 157 4.03 -11.03 15.86
N ASP A 158 3.29 -11.73 16.71
CA ASP A 158 3.03 -11.36 18.09
C ASP A 158 3.79 -12.32 19.01
N LEU A 159 4.90 -11.83 19.60
CA LEU A 159 5.81 -12.63 20.41
C LEU A 159 5.42 -12.61 21.87
N SER A 160 5.23 -13.78 22.46
CA SER A 160 5.23 -14.01 23.89
C SER A 160 6.34 -14.97 24.30
N SER A 161 6.90 -14.83 25.51
CA SER A 161 7.93 -15.73 25.99
C SER A 161 7.84 -15.95 27.50
N THR A 162 7.99 -17.20 27.92
CA THR A 162 8.20 -17.57 29.33
C THR A 162 9.70 -17.63 29.71
N LEU A 163 10.59 -17.48 28.72
CA LEU A 163 12.02 -17.46 28.94
C LEU A 163 12.50 -16.07 29.35
N PRO A 164 13.27 -15.94 30.45
CA PRO A 164 13.85 -14.65 30.83
C PRO A 164 14.76 -14.09 29.75
N GLY A 165 14.65 -12.81 29.47
CA GLY A 165 15.52 -12.08 28.53
C GLY A 165 15.24 -12.30 27.05
N VAL A 166 14.24 -13.08 26.68
CA VAL A 166 13.80 -13.22 25.28
C VAL A 166 12.84 -12.08 24.91
N SER A 167 13.16 -11.38 23.85
CA SER A 167 12.37 -10.27 23.31
C SER A 167 12.61 -10.10 21.80
N TYR A 168 11.81 -9.33 21.13
CA TYR A 168 12.01 -9.01 19.70
C TYR A 168 13.42 -8.50 19.36
N ASN A 169 14.05 -7.75 20.27
CA ASN A 169 15.35 -7.12 20.00
C ASN A 169 16.53 -8.11 19.96
N ASN A 170 16.33 -9.37 20.34
CA ASN A 170 17.41 -10.32 20.48
C ASN A 170 17.11 -11.72 19.96
N ILE A 171 16.00 -11.88 19.23
CA ILE A 171 15.70 -13.11 18.48
C ILE A 171 15.81 -12.83 16.99
N ILE A 172 16.01 -13.91 16.22
CA ILE A 172 15.94 -13.85 14.76
C ILE A 172 14.79 -14.75 14.31
N ILE A 173 13.87 -14.17 13.56
CA ILE A 173 12.75 -14.91 12.96
C ILE A 173 13.00 -15.01 11.46
N LYS A 174 12.87 -16.21 10.92
CA LYS A 174 12.92 -16.50 9.49
C LYS A 174 11.69 -17.28 9.07
N TYR A 175 11.16 -16.96 7.90
CA TYR A 175 10.13 -17.73 7.22
C TYR A 175 10.78 -18.55 6.11
N LEU A 176 10.48 -19.84 6.06
CA LEU A 176 11.19 -20.86 5.28
C LEU A 176 10.33 -21.39 4.14
N ASN A 177 10.97 -22.02 3.16
CA ASN A 177 10.33 -22.74 2.05
C ASN A 177 9.35 -21.88 1.23
N LEU A 178 9.70 -20.61 1.06
CA LEU A 178 8.92 -19.63 0.33
C LEU A 178 9.31 -19.59 -1.14
N GLN A 179 8.34 -19.28 -2.00
CA GLN A 179 8.56 -19.02 -3.43
C GLN A 179 8.81 -17.54 -3.68
N ASN A 180 9.45 -17.23 -4.81
CA ASN A 180 9.71 -15.86 -5.28
C ASN A 180 10.45 -14.97 -4.27
N VAL A 181 11.42 -15.55 -3.57
CA VAL A 181 12.37 -14.83 -2.73
C VAL A 181 13.65 -14.57 -3.53
N GLU A 182 14.20 -13.36 -3.46
CA GLU A 182 15.46 -13.03 -4.10
C GLU A 182 16.59 -13.92 -3.55
N LYS A 183 17.21 -14.73 -4.43
CA LYS A 183 18.34 -15.62 -4.09
C LYS A 183 18.03 -16.69 -3.04
N GLY A 184 16.83 -17.27 -3.05
CA GLY A 184 16.56 -18.38 -2.15
C GLY A 184 15.07 -18.66 -1.89
N THR A 185 14.81 -19.27 -0.74
CA THR A 185 13.48 -19.66 -0.27
C THR A 185 13.23 -19.23 1.18
N VAL A 186 14.08 -18.35 1.71
CA VAL A 186 14.06 -17.93 3.10
C VAL A 186 13.96 -16.42 3.16
N VAL A 187 13.03 -15.93 3.98
CA VAL A 187 12.90 -14.52 4.34
C VAL A 187 13.30 -14.35 5.81
N ARG A 188 14.32 -13.53 6.06
CA ARG A 188 14.61 -13.01 7.40
C ARG A 188 13.68 -11.84 7.67
N ALA A 189 12.85 -11.96 8.68
CA ALA A 189 11.89 -10.96 9.10
C ALA A 189 12.55 -9.69 9.66
N THR A 190 11.74 -8.63 9.81
CA THR A 190 12.10 -7.41 10.55
C THR A 190 12.41 -7.74 12.03
N ALA A 191 12.93 -6.77 12.78
CA ALA A 191 13.20 -6.94 14.20
C ALA A 191 11.96 -7.34 15.00
N LYS A 192 10.77 -6.90 14.60
CA LYS A 192 9.49 -7.30 15.22
C LYS A 192 8.83 -8.52 14.56
N GLY A 193 9.55 -9.25 13.71
CA GLY A 193 9.04 -10.48 13.09
C GLY A 193 8.05 -10.25 11.95
N LYS A 194 7.92 -9.00 11.42
CA LYS A 194 7.12 -8.73 10.24
C LYS A 194 7.83 -9.21 8.97
N ALA A 195 7.04 -9.67 8.00
CA ALA A 195 7.54 -10.01 6.68
C ALA A 195 6.50 -9.78 5.59
N LEU A 196 6.97 -9.47 4.39
CA LEU A 196 6.18 -9.44 3.16
C LEU A 196 6.51 -10.70 2.35
N ILE A 197 5.49 -11.46 2.00
CA ILE A 197 5.61 -12.74 1.31
C ILE A 197 4.74 -12.71 0.07
N VAL A 198 5.24 -13.29 -1.02
CA VAL A 198 4.46 -13.44 -2.26
C VAL A 198 3.30 -14.41 -2.02
N PRO A 199 2.08 -14.10 -2.50
CA PRO A 199 0.92 -14.98 -2.34
C PRO A 199 1.19 -16.41 -2.79
N GLN A 200 0.95 -17.38 -1.91
CA GLN A 200 1.19 -18.80 -2.14
C GLN A 200 0.44 -19.65 -1.12
N THR A 201 0.30 -20.95 -1.40
CA THR A 201 -0.13 -21.95 -0.41
C THR A 201 1.06 -22.84 -0.05
N ILE A 202 1.31 -23.00 1.25
CA ILE A 202 2.36 -23.85 1.79
C ILE A 202 1.68 -25.05 2.43
N THR A 203 2.07 -26.25 2.03
CA THR A 203 1.40 -27.49 2.44
C THR A 203 1.76 -27.88 3.88
N ALA A 204 0.84 -28.56 4.54
CA ALA A 204 1.08 -29.20 5.84
C ALA A 204 2.33 -30.11 5.79
N GLY A 205 3.03 -30.20 6.90
CA GLY A 205 4.30 -30.92 7.01
C GLY A 205 5.54 -30.16 6.54
N THR A 206 5.38 -28.92 6.02
CA THR A 206 6.49 -28.06 5.60
C THR A 206 7.07 -27.30 6.80
N GLU A 207 8.38 -27.25 6.91
CA GLU A 207 9.07 -26.32 7.84
C GLU A 207 8.80 -24.89 7.39
N PHE A 208 8.13 -24.11 8.25
CA PHE A 208 7.67 -22.76 7.84
C PHE A 208 8.37 -21.63 8.58
N MET A 209 8.65 -21.80 9.86
CA MET A 209 9.26 -20.75 10.67
C MET A 209 10.48 -21.29 11.43
N GLU A 210 11.55 -20.52 11.45
CA GLU A 210 12.72 -20.72 12.28
C GLU A 210 12.89 -19.55 13.24
N VAL A 211 13.10 -19.85 14.52
CA VAL A 211 13.37 -18.85 15.56
C VAL A 211 14.69 -19.15 16.20
N THR A 212 15.65 -18.23 16.12
CA THR A 212 16.94 -18.31 16.81
C THR A 212 16.94 -17.43 18.05
N LEU A 213 17.22 -18.00 19.20
CA LEU A 213 17.28 -17.32 20.48
C LEU A 213 18.64 -16.64 20.74
N PRO A 214 18.74 -15.77 21.78
CA PRO A 214 20.01 -15.09 22.12
C PRO A 214 21.15 -16.02 22.51
N ASP A 215 20.84 -17.21 22.97
CA ASP A 215 21.80 -18.28 23.34
C ASP A 215 22.10 -19.23 22.18
N GLU A 216 21.78 -18.83 20.95
CA GLU A 216 21.98 -19.55 19.69
C GLU A 216 21.13 -20.83 19.53
N ARG A 217 20.26 -21.17 20.49
CA ARG A 217 19.27 -22.22 20.25
C ARG A 217 18.33 -21.85 19.13
N THR A 218 18.06 -22.81 18.28
CA THR A 218 17.14 -22.63 17.13
C THR A 218 16.00 -23.61 17.21
N TYR A 219 14.79 -23.11 17.01
CA TYR A 219 13.58 -23.91 16.95
C TYR A 219 12.94 -23.74 15.57
N THR A 220 12.41 -24.84 15.04
CA THR A 220 11.71 -24.86 13.75
C THR A 220 10.26 -25.27 13.98
N TYR A 221 9.33 -24.52 13.40
CA TYR A 221 7.91 -24.84 13.36
C TYR A 221 7.55 -25.48 12.03
N ILE A 222 6.86 -26.62 12.11
CA ILE A 222 6.33 -27.36 10.96
C ILE A 222 4.83 -27.13 10.90
N LEU A 223 4.30 -26.78 9.73
CA LEU A 223 2.87 -26.55 9.54
C LEU A 223 2.05 -27.81 9.82
N GLU A 224 1.04 -27.70 10.66
CA GLU A 224 0.11 -28.80 10.95
C GLU A 224 -0.99 -28.92 9.88
N GLU A 225 -1.31 -27.82 9.21
CA GLU A 225 -2.28 -27.74 8.13
C GLU A 225 -1.78 -26.82 6.99
N ASP A 226 -2.47 -26.83 5.84
CA ASP A 226 -2.12 -25.97 4.70
C ASP A 226 -2.29 -24.50 5.08
N LEU A 227 -1.26 -23.68 4.83
CA LEU A 227 -1.28 -22.24 5.06
C LEU A 227 -1.44 -21.50 3.73
N THR A 228 -2.58 -20.84 3.53
CA THR A 228 -2.81 -19.98 2.36
C THR A 228 -2.49 -18.52 2.70
N LEU A 229 -1.55 -17.95 1.94
CA LEU A 229 -1.13 -16.57 1.97
C LEU A 229 -1.70 -15.88 0.73
N GLY A 230 -2.74 -15.07 0.90
CA GLY A 230 -3.45 -14.40 -0.20
C GLY A 230 -2.91 -13.01 -0.51
N GLN A 231 -3.24 -12.49 -1.69
CA GLN A 231 -2.87 -11.14 -2.09
C GLN A 231 -3.59 -10.08 -1.24
N GLY A 232 -2.85 -9.08 -0.76
CA GLY A 232 -3.39 -7.92 -0.06
C GLY A 232 -4.01 -8.25 1.30
N ILE A 233 -3.66 -9.40 1.91
CA ILE A 233 -4.11 -9.76 3.25
C ILE A 233 -2.97 -9.69 4.25
N ALA A 234 -3.32 -9.55 5.52
CA ALA A 234 -2.39 -9.64 6.64
C ALA A 234 -2.71 -10.86 7.51
N LYS A 235 -1.67 -11.64 7.85
CA LYS A 235 -1.72 -12.80 8.73
C LYS A 235 -1.00 -12.49 10.03
N GLY A 236 -1.68 -12.65 11.15
CA GLY A 236 -1.08 -12.66 12.46
C GLY A 236 -0.46 -14.02 12.77
N VAL A 237 0.72 -14.00 13.37
CA VAL A 237 1.41 -15.16 13.90
C VAL A 237 1.59 -14.94 15.39
N GLU A 238 0.87 -15.69 16.20
CA GLU A 238 1.11 -15.72 17.66
C GLU A 238 2.22 -16.72 17.92
N LEU A 239 3.39 -16.21 18.32
CA LEU A 239 4.59 -16.99 18.61
C LEU A 239 4.82 -17.02 20.12
N GLU A 240 4.69 -18.20 20.72
CA GLU A 240 5.05 -18.43 22.12
C GLU A 240 6.37 -19.19 22.20
N VAL A 241 7.34 -18.63 22.96
CA VAL A 241 8.66 -19.23 23.17
C VAL A 241 8.78 -19.69 24.61
N SER A 242 9.13 -20.97 24.80
CA SER A 242 9.31 -21.62 26.12
C SER A 242 10.54 -22.51 26.14
N GLU A 243 10.86 -23.10 27.32
CA GLU A 243 11.93 -24.10 27.42
C GLU A 243 11.65 -25.36 26.58
N GLY A 244 10.37 -25.66 26.34
CA GLY A 244 9.95 -26.83 25.56
C GLY A 244 10.02 -26.61 24.06
N GLY A 245 10.28 -25.37 23.58
CA GLY A 245 10.30 -25.02 22.16
C GLY A 245 9.43 -23.81 21.85
N ILE A 246 8.91 -23.78 20.62
CA ILE A 246 8.00 -22.76 20.13
C ILE A 246 6.61 -23.35 19.88
N ASN A 247 5.58 -22.54 20.13
CA ASN A 247 4.22 -22.79 19.69
C ASN A 247 3.78 -21.64 18.75
N VAL A 248 3.12 -21.98 17.65
CA VAL A 248 2.72 -21.00 16.61
C VAL A 248 1.26 -21.18 16.31
N THR A 249 0.52 -20.07 16.33
CA THR A 249 -0.90 -20.02 15.95
C THR A 249 -1.11 -18.94 14.91
N PHE A 250 -1.93 -19.20 13.88
CA PHE A 250 -2.24 -18.25 12.83
C PHE A 250 -3.62 -17.64 13.02
N LYS A 251 -3.74 -16.35 12.68
CA LYS A 251 -5.02 -15.65 12.63
C LYS A 251 -5.07 -14.68 11.46
N ASP A 252 -6.27 -14.41 10.93
CA ASP A 252 -6.47 -13.34 9.96
C ASP A 252 -6.50 -12.00 10.69
N LEU A 253 -5.80 -11.01 10.15
CA LEU A 253 -5.86 -9.64 10.66
C LEU A 253 -6.85 -8.82 9.83
N SER A 254 -7.44 -7.80 10.46
CA SER A 254 -8.42 -6.93 9.82
C SER A 254 -7.81 -5.70 9.15
N SER A 255 -6.52 -5.47 9.32
CA SER A 255 -5.80 -4.34 8.74
C SER A 255 -4.35 -4.69 8.46
N TRP A 256 -3.77 -4.02 7.48
CA TRP A 256 -2.35 -4.00 7.23
C TRP A 256 -1.64 -3.17 8.32
N ASP A 257 -0.46 -3.59 8.76
CA ASP A 257 0.32 -2.87 9.77
C ASP A 257 1.50 -2.16 9.14
N MET A 258 1.40 -0.84 8.99
CA MET A 258 2.43 0.04 8.43
C MET A 258 3.31 0.68 9.52
N SER A 259 3.19 0.27 10.79
CA SER A 259 4.07 0.78 11.83
C SER A 259 5.53 0.45 11.53
N GLU A 260 6.42 1.40 11.75
CA GLU A 260 7.86 1.15 11.69
C GLU A 260 8.30 0.25 12.86
N ASP A 261 9.36 -0.51 12.64
CA ASP A 261 9.96 -1.38 13.65
C ASP A 261 10.79 -0.63 14.69
#